data_7975de12c681d84376569250c0973965
#
_entry.id   7975de12c681d84376569250c0973965
#
_cell.length_a   1.000
_cell.length_b   1.000
_cell.length_c   1.000
_cell.angle_alpha   90.00
_cell.angle_beta   90.00
_cell.angle_gamma   90.00
#
_symmetry.space_group_name_H-M   'P 1'
#
loop_
_entity.id
_entity.type
_entity.pdbx_description
1 polymer ?
#
loop_
_entity_poly.entity_id
_entity_poly.type
_entity_poly.pdbx_seq_one_letter_code
_entity_poly.pdbx_strand_id
1 'polypeptide(L)' 'MKIIAVGMNYVAHCHELHADEKLPEEPVIFMKPDSALLKDSKPFFIPDFSQQVDYETELVVRINRLGKNIAPRF' A
#
# COMPACT_ATOMS: atom_id res chain seq x y z
N MET A 1 14.34 0.84 -7.85
CA MET A 1 13.36 -0.12 -7.26
C MET A 1 11.96 0.39 -7.53
N LYS A 2 11.04 -0.48 -7.86
CA LYS A 2 9.64 -0.13 -8.03
C LYS A 2 8.86 -0.55 -6.80
N ILE A 3 8.07 0.36 -6.26
CA ILE A 3 7.19 0.10 -5.14
C ILE A 3 5.75 0.24 -5.64
N ILE A 4 5.02 -0.87 -5.61
CA ILE A 4 3.63 -0.91 -6.04
C ILE A 4 2.78 -1.20 -4.82
N ALA A 5 1.78 -0.37 -4.59
CA ALA A 5 0.90 -0.48 -3.43
C ALA A 5 -0.53 -0.79 -3.88
N VAL A 6 -1.27 -1.46 -3.03
CA VAL A 6 -2.67 -1.80 -3.26
C VAL A 6 -3.50 -1.11 -2.18
N GLY A 7 -4.32 -0.16 -2.61
CA GLY A 7 -5.20 0.57 -1.70
C GLY A 7 -6.47 -0.20 -1.38
N MET A 8 -7.06 0.12 -0.23
CA MET A 8 -8.36 -0.41 0.21
C MET A 8 -8.46 -1.95 0.15
N ASN A 9 -7.36 -2.61 0.53
CA ASN A 9 -7.23 -4.06 0.41
C ASN A 9 -7.58 -4.81 1.71
N TYR A 10 -7.74 -4.11 2.80
CA TYR A 10 -8.06 -4.70 4.11
C TYR A 10 -9.48 -4.34 4.50
N VAL A 11 -10.27 -5.35 4.83
CA VAL A 11 -11.69 -5.18 5.15
C VAL A 11 -11.91 -4.18 6.27
N ALA A 12 -11.15 -4.27 7.35
CA ALA A 12 -11.26 -3.35 8.48
C ALA A 12 -11.02 -1.89 8.07
N HIS A 13 -10.03 -1.66 7.22
CA HIS A 13 -9.71 -0.32 6.72
C HIS A 13 -10.84 0.23 5.84
N CYS A 14 -11.41 -0.58 4.98
CA CYS A 14 -12.56 -0.18 4.16
C CYS A 14 -13.75 0.21 5.03
N HIS A 15 -14.01 -0.54 6.09
CA HIS A 15 -15.09 -0.23 7.03
C HIS A 15 -14.84 1.07 7.81
N GLU A 16 -13.60 1.38 8.13
CA GLU A 16 -13.25 2.64 8.80
C GLU A 16 -13.51 3.85 7.92
N LEU A 17 -13.22 3.75 6.63
CA LEU A 17 -13.36 4.85 5.68
C LEU A 17 -14.78 4.95 5.11
N HIS A 18 -15.40 3.82 4.86
CA HIS A 18 -16.69 3.71 4.17
C HIS A 18 -17.51 2.58 4.79
N ALA A 19 -18.28 2.89 5.83
CA ALA A 19 -18.95 1.93 6.70
C ALA A 19 -19.77 0.85 5.96
N ASP A 20 -20.33 1.17 4.79
CA ASP A 20 -21.20 0.27 4.02
C ASP A 20 -20.55 -0.26 2.74
N GLU A 21 -19.30 0.11 2.46
CA GLU A 21 -18.63 -0.31 1.25
C GLU A 21 -17.95 -1.67 1.41
N LYS A 22 -18.02 -2.45 0.34
CA LYS A 22 -17.31 -3.72 0.20
C LYS A 22 -15.90 -3.46 -0.32
N LEU A 23 -15.05 -4.49 -0.25
CA LEU A 23 -13.77 -4.45 -0.93
C LEU A 23 -13.99 -4.18 -2.43
N PRO A 24 -13.11 -3.41 -3.08
CA PRO A 24 -13.18 -3.21 -4.52
C PRO A 24 -13.10 -4.53 -5.28
N GLU A 25 -13.83 -4.65 -6.37
CA GLU A 25 -13.79 -5.84 -7.23
C GLU A 25 -12.43 -5.99 -7.91
N GLU A 26 -11.80 -4.88 -8.25
CA GLU A 26 -10.47 -4.85 -8.84
C GLU A 26 -9.49 -4.16 -7.90
N PRO A 27 -8.21 -4.58 -7.90
CA PRO A 27 -7.20 -3.94 -7.06
C PRO A 27 -7.04 -2.46 -7.38
N VAL A 28 -7.04 -1.63 -6.35
CA VAL A 28 -6.72 -0.20 -6.48
C VAL A 28 -5.20 -0.08 -6.37
N ILE A 29 -4.53 0.08 -7.51
CA ILE A 29 -3.08 0.05 -7.58
C ILE A 29 -2.53 1.45 -7.71
N PHE A 30 -1.49 1.76 -6.94
CA PHE A 30 -0.73 3.00 -7.08
C PHE A 30 0.74 2.72 -6.83
N MET A 31 1.58 3.67 -7.19
CA MET A 31 3.02 3.51 -7.07
C MET A 31 3.61 4.57 -6.16
N LYS A 32 4.72 4.21 -5.52
CA LYS A 32 5.55 5.16 -4.77
C LYS A 32 6.97 5.13 -5.33
N PRO A 33 7.66 6.28 -5.32
CA PRO A 33 9.09 6.29 -5.67
C PRO A 33 9.91 5.60 -4.59
N ASP A 34 11.06 5.10 -4.96
CA ASP A 34 11.97 4.48 -4.00
C ASP A 34 12.46 5.47 -2.93
N SER A 35 12.46 6.76 -3.24
CA SER A 35 12.76 7.82 -2.28
C SER A 35 11.75 7.94 -1.14
N ALA A 36 10.56 7.34 -1.29
CA ALA A 36 9.55 7.30 -0.22
C ALA A 36 9.87 6.27 0.86
N LEU A 37 10.90 5.44 0.66
CA LEU A 37 11.27 4.39 1.59
C LEU A 37 12.13 4.96 2.73
N LEU A 38 11.63 4.85 3.95
CA LEU A 38 12.38 5.25 5.14
C LEU A 38 13.11 4.02 5.69
N LYS A 39 14.45 4.06 5.64
CA LYS A 39 15.30 2.94 6.00
C LYS A 39 15.96 3.13 7.37
N ASP A 40 16.52 2.03 7.90
CA ASP A 40 17.40 2.02 9.07
C ASP A 40 16.76 2.59 10.34
N SER A 41 15.47 2.39 10.48
CA SER A 41 14.70 2.84 11.65
C SER A 41 14.84 4.34 11.91
N LYS A 42 15.03 5.13 10.86
CA LYS A 42 15.11 6.58 10.98
C LYS A 42 13.76 7.16 11.34
N PRO A 43 13.72 8.30 12.05
CA PRO A 43 12.46 8.92 12.43
C PRO A 43 11.73 9.49 11.21
N PHE A 44 10.40 9.39 11.24
CA PHE A 44 9.55 10.06 10.28
C PHE A 44 9.17 11.44 10.84
N PHE A 45 9.39 12.48 10.04
CA PHE A 45 9.03 13.85 10.44
C PHE A 45 7.71 14.24 9.81
N ILE A 46 6.77 14.68 10.64
CA ILE A 46 5.48 15.15 10.17
C ILE A 46 5.67 16.48 9.45
N PRO A 47 5.22 16.59 8.17
CA PRO A 47 5.38 17.83 7.43
C PRO A 47 4.46 18.95 7.95
N ASP A 48 4.95 20.19 7.88
CA ASP A 48 4.20 21.35 8.38
C ASP A 48 2.89 21.61 7.64
N PHE A 49 2.79 21.16 6.40
CA PHE A 49 1.60 21.36 5.57
C PHE A 49 0.47 20.39 5.90
N SER A 50 0.68 19.40 6.74
CA SER A 50 -0.32 18.39 7.06
C SER A 50 -0.74 18.47 8.53
N GLN A 51 -2.04 18.39 8.76
CA GLN A 51 -2.61 18.38 10.10
C GLN A 51 -2.93 16.96 10.57
N GLN A 52 -2.92 16.00 9.66
CA GLN A 52 -3.22 14.61 9.97
C GLN A 52 -2.32 13.69 9.16
N VAL A 53 -1.58 12.83 9.85
CA VAL A 53 -0.76 11.79 9.22
C VAL A 53 -1.07 10.48 9.94
N ASP A 54 -1.61 9.53 9.19
CA ASP A 54 -1.95 8.22 9.72
C ASP A 54 -0.88 7.20 9.35
N TYR A 55 -0.75 6.17 10.15
CA TYR A 55 0.12 5.05 9.84
C TYR A 55 -0.71 3.79 9.64
N GLU A 56 -0.19 2.88 8.81
CA GLU A 56 -0.84 1.62 8.51
C GLU A 56 0.19 0.49 8.53
N THR A 57 -0.24 -0.67 8.96
CA THR A 57 0.58 -1.88 8.93
C THR A 57 0.07 -2.79 7.83
N GLU A 58 0.94 -3.14 6.89
CA GLU A 58 0.56 -3.93 5.73
C GLU A 58 1.55 -5.06 5.48
N LEU A 59 1.06 -6.13 4.86
CA LEU A 59 1.90 -7.19 4.36
C LEU A 59 2.62 -6.73 3.11
N VAL A 60 3.92 -6.92 3.10
CA VAL A 60 4.77 -6.57 1.96
C VAL A 60 5.35 -7.84 1.36
N VAL A 61 5.22 -7.98 0.04
CA VAL A 61 5.82 -9.08 -0.70
C VAL A 61 6.90 -8.57 -1.62
N ARG A 62 7.95 -9.33 -1.75
CA ARG A 62 9.06 -9.03 -2.66
C ARG A 62 9.00 -9.98 -3.84
N ILE A 63 8.91 -9.41 -5.05
CA ILE A 63 8.93 -10.20 -6.28
C ILE A 63 10.35 -10.73 -6.51
N ASN A 64 10.48 -12.03 -6.67
CA ASN A 64 11.78 -12.69 -6.83
C ASN A 64 11.96 -13.38 -8.18
N ARG A 65 10.97 -13.29 -9.09
CA ARG A 65 11.02 -13.89 -10.41
C ARG A 65 10.44 -12.94 -11.44
N LEU A 66 10.98 -12.99 -12.64
CA LEU A 66 10.36 -12.32 -13.78
C LEU A 66 9.09 -13.08 -14.18
N GLY A 67 8.08 -12.31 -14.59
CA GLY A 67 6.83 -12.89 -15.05
C GLY A 67 6.01 -11.89 -15.86
N LYS A 68 5.20 -12.43 -16.75
CA LYS A 68 4.26 -11.65 -17.55
C LYS A 68 3.09 -12.55 -17.90
N ASN A 69 1.88 -12.02 -17.83
CA ASN A 69 0.65 -12.77 -18.16
C ASN A 69 0.56 -14.09 -17.37
N ILE A 70 0.85 -14.02 -16.10
CA ILE A 70 0.89 -15.21 -15.23
C ILE A 70 -0.54 -15.64 -14.92
N ALA A 71 -0.81 -16.94 -15.09
CA ALA A 71 -2.12 -17.48 -14.75
C ALA A 71 -2.37 -17.41 -13.23
N PRO A 72 -3.63 -17.22 -12.79
CA PRO A 72 -3.94 -17.07 -11.36
C PRO A 72 -3.48 -18.22 -10.47
N ARG A 73 -3.34 -19.44 -11.04
CA ARG A 73 -2.88 -20.62 -10.28
C ARG A 73 -1.41 -20.56 -9.84
N PHE A 74 -0.65 -19.65 -10.38
CA PHE A 74 0.75 -19.44 -10.00
C PHE A 74 0.87 -18.20 -9.12
#